data_a9b0ca7bc80d87f43147469cf8bce511
#
_entry.id   a9b0ca7bc80d87f43147469cf8bce511
#
_cell.length_a   1.000
_cell.length_b   1.000
_cell.length_c   1.000
_cell.angle_alpha   90.00
_cell.angle_beta   90.00
_cell.angle_gamma   90.00
#
_symmetry.space_group_name_H-M   'P 1'
#
loop_
_entity.id
_entity.type
_entity.pdbx_description
1 polymer ?
#
loop_
_entity_poly.entity_id
_entity_poly.type
_entity_poly.pdbx_seq_one_letter_code
_entity_poly.pdbx_strand_id
1 'polypeptide(L)'
;MPSPTTSSLPAPLGNYAHLLPPSWKSIITAWLAEDTPSFDYGGFVVGETLEEATLWGKSQGVLAGVPFVDEIFAQLGCTVEWHLAEGAAVSPTPDTPKIKVATVKGPARCLLLGERVALNTMARCSGIAAKSRRVLVKARQLGWNGIIAGTRKTTPGFRLVEKYGMLVGGVDAHRYDLSSMVMLKDNHIWSKGSITQAVQAARSTAGFALRIHVECQSLAEAREAIAAGADIVMLDNFTPDGIRDAARALKEDWVRETGEAGREGGVVKRCLIEVSGGLTEENMEESLCPDVDILSTSSIHQGCGIVDFSLKIQQKASA
;
A
#
# COMPACT_ATOMS: atom_id res chain seq x y z
N MET A 1 0.49 7.19 34.05
CA MET A 1 1.44 6.84 32.98
C MET A 1 1.28 7.89 31.90
N PRO A 2 2.33 8.55 31.40
CA PRO A 2 2.19 9.51 30.32
C PRO A 2 1.73 8.77 29.08
N SER A 3 0.76 9.35 28.36
CA SER A 3 0.27 8.87 27.07
C SER A 3 1.44 8.71 26.09
N PRO A 4 1.50 7.63 25.29
CA PRO A 4 2.56 7.49 24.30
C PRO A 4 2.44 8.65 23.30
N THR A 5 3.49 9.45 23.24
CA THR A 5 3.67 10.46 22.19
C THR A 5 3.56 9.75 20.85
N THR A 6 2.51 10.05 20.11
CA THR A 6 2.38 9.67 18.69
C THR A 6 3.58 10.27 17.96
N SER A 7 4.61 9.45 17.72
CA SER A 7 5.66 9.85 16.80
C SER A 7 5.00 10.03 15.43
N SER A 8 4.79 11.28 15.03
CA SER A 8 4.28 11.60 13.72
C SER A 8 5.27 11.04 12.69
N LEU A 9 4.80 10.14 11.83
CA LEU A 9 5.58 9.73 10.69
C LEU A 9 5.96 10.98 9.88
N PRO A 10 7.16 11.04 9.30
CA PRO A 10 7.54 12.17 8.47
C PRO A 10 6.50 12.34 7.36
N ALA A 11 6.10 13.61 7.14
CA ALA A 11 5.21 13.94 6.04
C ALA A 11 5.87 13.52 4.70
N PRO A 12 5.08 13.05 3.72
CA PRO A 12 5.63 12.76 2.40
C PRO A 12 6.24 14.02 1.79
N LEU A 13 7.37 13.87 1.10
CA LEU A 13 8.06 14.97 0.42
C LEU A 13 7.30 15.51 -0.80
N GLY A 14 6.13 14.95 -1.12
CA GLY A 14 5.32 15.35 -2.26
C GLY A 14 3.89 14.82 -2.17
N ASN A 15 3.07 15.17 -3.17
CA ASN A 15 1.69 14.69 -3.26
C ASN A 15 1.64 13.34 -3.99
N TYR A 16 1.20 12.29 -3.31
CA TYR A 16 1.05 10.96 -3.89
C TYR A 16 0.10 10.89 -5.10
N ALA A 17 -0.84 11.84 -5.24
CA ALA A 17 -1.70 11.92 -6.42
C ALA A 17 -0.91 12.09 -7.73
N HIS A 18 0.29 12.70 -7.66
CA HIS A 18 1.17 12.87 -8.82
C HIS A 18 1.83 11.56 -9.29
N LEU A 19 1.73 10.47 -8.53
CA LEU A 19 2.18 9.13 -8.92
C LEU A 19 1.14 8.38 -9.75
N LEU A 20 -0.11 8.85 -9.80
CA LEU A 20 -1.17 8.16 -10.51
C LEU A 20 -0.90 8.19 -12.04
N PRO A 21 -0.94 7.03 -12.72
CA PRO A 21 -0.69 6.97 -14.17
C PRO A 21 -1.81 7.68 -14.93
N PRO A 22 -1.56 8.31 -16.10
CA PRO A 22 -2.59 9.08 -16.82
C PRO A 22 -3.89 8.31 -17.11
N SER A 23 -3.81 6.98 -17.23
CA SER A 23 -4.98 6.12 -17.48
C SER A 23 -5.92 5.93 -16.28
N TRP A 24 -5.54 6.37 -15.07
CA TRP A 24 -6.33 6.12 -13.86
C TRP A 24 -7.73 6.74 -13.91
N LYS A 25 -7.90 7.86 -14.62
CA LYS A 25 -9.20 8.51 -14.78
C LYS A 25 -10.21 7.66 -15.56
N SER A 26 -9.74 6.89 -16.54
CA SER A 26 -10.57 5.96 -17.31
C SER A 26 -11.12 4.81 -16.42
N ILE A 27 -10.38 4.43 -15.38
CA ILE A 27 -10.84 3.44 -14.40
C ILE A 27 -12.05 3.99 -13.63
N ILE A 28 -12.00 5.26 -13.24
CA ILE A 28 -13.13 5.94 -12.57
C ILE A 28 -14.37 5.97 -13.48
N THR A 29 -14.18 6.32 -14.76
CA THR A 29 -15.27 6.30 -15.74
C THR A 29 -15.91 4.91 -15.84
N ALA A 30 -15.10 3.84 -15.84
CA ALA A 30 -15.60 2.48 -15.88
C ALA A 30 -16.40 2.10 -14.62
N TRP A 31 -15.99 2.54 -13.44
CA TRP A 31 -16.71 2.28 -12.18
C TRP A 31 -18.06 3.03 -12.12
N LEU A 32 -18.09 4.27 -12.61
CA LEU A 32 -19.37 5.00 -12.73
C LEU A 32 -20.31 4.32 -13.72
N ALA A 33 -19.81 3.79 -14.83
CA ALA A 33 -20.61 3.03 -15.80
C ALA A 33 -21.05 1.66 -15.24
N GLU A 34 -20.25 1.01 -14.40
CA GLU A 34 -20.62 -0.23 -13.71
C GLU A 34 -21.80 -0.01 -12.75
N ASP A 35 -21.78 1.09 -11.98
CA ASP A 35 -22.81 1.40 -10.99
C ASP A 35 -24.11 1.92 -11.63
N THR A 36 -24.01 2.53 -12.82
CA THR A 36 -25.17 3.06 -13.55
C THR A 36 -25.14 2.60 -15.02
N PRO A 37 -25.35 1.30 -15.29
CA PRO A 37 -25.27 0.76 -16.66
C PRO A 37 -26.53 1.03 -17.51
N SER A 38 -27.58 1.60 -16.92
CA SER A 38 -28.90 1.84 -17.54
C SER A 38 -29.55 3.10 -16.96
N PHE A 39 -30.86 3.14 -16.84
CA PHE A 39 -31.63 4.30 -16.35
C PHE A 39 -31.40 4.57 -14.86
N ASP A 40 -31.10 5.83 -14.51
CA ASP A 40 -31.04 6.32 -13.12
C ASP A 40 -32.41 6.82 -12.65
N TYR A 41 -33.21 5.91 -12.14
CA TYR A 41 -34.55 6.25 -11.62
C TYR A 41 -34.51 7.11 -10.35
N GLY A 42 -33.47 6.92 -9.50
CA GLY A 42 -33.27 7.72 -8.29
C GLY A 42 -32.91 9.16 -8.62
N GLY A 43 -32.01 9.34 -9.59
CA GLY A 43 -31.65 10.65 -10.09
C GLY A 43 -32.82 11.42 -10.71
N PHE A 44 -33.71 10.72 -11.41
CA PHE A 44 -34.94 11.31 -11.94
C PHE A 44 -35.82 11.94 -10.81
N VAL A 45 -35.88 11.30 -9.66
CA VAL A 45 -36.68 11.78 -8.51
C VAL A 45 -36.14 13.08 -7.94
N VAL A 46 -34.81 13.21 -7.80
CA VAL A 46 -34.18 14.37 -7.14
C VAL A 46 -33.83 15.49 -8.09
N GLY A 47 -33.62 15.22 -9.38
CA GLY A 47 -33.40 16.18 -10.44
C GLY A 47 -32.06 16.93 -10.35
N GLU A 48 -32.03 18.12 -10.96
CA GLU A 48 -30.82 18.93 -11.21
C GLU A 48 -30.63 20.08 -10.22
N THR A 49 -31.43 20.15 -9.14
CA THR A 49 -31.27 21.22 -8.15
C THR A 49 -29.87 21.18 -7.55
N LEU A 50 -29.20 22.33 -7.52
CA LEU A 50 -27.89 22.45 -6.88
C LEU A 50 -28.03 22.27 -5.38
N GLU A 51 -27.29 21.31 -4.85
CA GLU A 51 -27.30 20.93 -3.44
C GLU A 51 -25.88 20.84 -2.89
N GLU A 52 -25.79 20.81 -1.59
CA GLU A 52 -24.56 20.60 -0.84
C GLU A 52 -24.69 19.32 0.01
N ALA A 53 -23.72 18.43 -0.09
CA ALA A 53 -23.66 17.22 0.71
C ALA A 53 -22.41 17.24 1.60
N THR A 54 -22.55 16.74 2.83
CA THR A 54 -21.42 16.56 3.75
C THR A 54 -20.95 15.12 3.74
N LEU A 55 -19.66 14.92 3.53
CA LEU A 55 -18.97 13.64 3.67
C LEU A 55 -18.52 13.51 5.13
N TRP A 56 -19.00 12.46 5.78
CA TRP A 56 -18.75 12.17 7.19
C TRP A 56 -17.90 10.92 7.36
N GLY A 57 -16.84 10.97 8.18
CA GLY A 57 -16.12 9.81 8.70
C GLY A 57 -16.77 9.33 10.00
N LYS A 58 -17.11 8.05 10.08
CA LYS A 58 -17.91 7.45 11.17
C LYS A 58 -17.14 6.39 11.97
N SER A 59 -15.97 5.99 11.52
CA SER A 59 -15.08 5.08 12.25
C SER A 59 -13.65 5.59 12.25
N GLN A 60 -12.88 5.12 13.23
CA GLN A 60 -11.47 5.48 13.35
C GLN A 60 -10.64 4.93 12.18
N GLY A 61 -9.72 5.75 11.65
CA GLY A 61 -8.82 5.31 10.59
C GLY A 61 -7.93 6.43 10.05
N VAL A 62 -7.45 6.23 8.83
CA VAL A 62 -6.62 7.20 8.08
C VAL A 62 -7.38 7.55 6.80
N LEU A 63 -7.58 8.82 6.54
CA LEU A 63 -8.19 9.27 5.29
C LEU A 63 -7.25 8.96 4.12
N ALA A 64 -7.74 8.18 3.15
CA ALA A 64 -6.99 7.88 1.94
C ALA A 64 -7.91 7.69 0.73
N GLY A 65 -7.43 8.13 -0.44
CA GLY A 65 -8.18 8.03 -1.68
C GLY A 65 -8.82 9.35 -2.11
N VAL A 66 -8.39 10.47 -1.56
CA VAL A 66 -8.81 11.83 -1.93
C VAL A 66 -8.82 12.04 -3.45
N PRO A 67 -7.77 11.75 -4.24
CA PRO A 67 -7.78 12.01 -5.67
C PRO A 67 -8.81 11.18 -6.44
N PHE A 68 -9.14 9.99 -5.96
CA PHE A 68 -10.18 9.17 -6.60
C PHE A 68 -11.57 9.77 -6.39
N VAL A 69 -11.85 10.26 -5.19
CA VAL A 69 -13.13 10.93 -4.86
C VAL A 69 -13.25 12.24 -5.65
N ASP A 70 -12.19 13.03 -5.72
CA ASP A 70 -12.15 14.26 -6.52
C ASP A 70 -12.49 13.99 -7.99
N GLU A 71 -11.88 12.97 -8.58
CA GLU A 71 -12.13 12.63 -9.98
C GLU A 71 -13.55 12.09 -10.22
N ILE A 72 -14.09 11.26 -9.29
CA ILE A 72 -15.46 10.75 -9.37
C ILE A 72 -16.43 11.94 -9.46
N PHE A 73 -16.30 12.88 -8.55
CA PHE A 73 -17.20 14.04 -8.52
C PHE A 73 -16.92 15.04 -9.63
N ALA A 74 -15.67 15.20 -10.06
CA ALA A 74 -15.32 16.06 -11.20
C ALA A 74 -15.94 15.55 -12.51
N GLN A 75 -15.94 14.24 -12.77
CA GLN A 75 -16.59 13.64 -13.94
C GLN A 75 -18.11 13.84 -13.94
N LEU A 76 -18.71 14.03 -12.78
CA LEU A 76 -20.14 14.30 -12.60
C LEU A 76 -20.47 15.80 -12.51
N GLY A 77 -19.49 16.69 -12.75
CA GLY A 77 -19.70 18.14 -12.68
C GLY A 77 -19.89 18.68 -11.27
N CYS A 78 -19.47 17.93 -10.25
CA CYS A 78 -19.50 18.35 -8.85
C CYS A 78 -18.12 18.84 -8.40
N THR A 79 -18.07 19.58 -7.29
CA THR A 79 -16.83 20.06 -6.65
C THR A 79 -16.71 19.51 -5.23
N VAL A 80 -15.49 19.23 -4.77
CA VAL A 80 -15.20 18.72 -3.44
C VAL A 80 -14.32 19.71 -2.70
N GLU A 81 -14.73 20.09 -1.49
CA GLU A 81 -13.96 20.91 -0.55
C GLU A 81 -13.57 20.05 0.65
N TRP A 82 -12.28 19.74 0.78
CA TRP A 82 -11.77 18.88 1.85
C TRP A 82 -11.52 19.67 3.14
N HIS A 83 -11.94 19.10 4.27
CA HIS A 83 -11.69 19.64 5.62
C HIS A 83 -10.58 18.87 6.34
N LEU A 84 -10.26 17.66 5.86
CA LEU A 84 -9.12 16.85 6.28
C LEU A 84 -8.21 16.60 5.09
N ALA A 85 -6.90 16.63 5.32
CA ALA A 85 -5.91 16.30 4.30
C ALA A 85 -5.78 14.78 4.11
N GLU A 86 -5.32 14.36 2.93
CA GLU A 86 -4.87 12.99 2.66
C GLU A 86 -3.89 12.52 3.75
N GLY A 87 -4.08 11.32 4.27
CA GLY A 87 -3.27 10.77 5.35
C GLY A 87 -3.60 11.25 6.76
N ALA A 88 -4.55 12.17 6.91
CA ALA A 88 -5.00 12.63 8.23
C ALA A 88 -5.76 11.53 8.99
N ALA A 89 -5.71 11.59 10.31
CA ALA A 89 -6.51 10.70 11.16
C ALA A 89 -7.99 11.08 11.11
N VAL A 90 -8.85 10.09 10.89
CA VAL A 90 -10.29 10.18 11.10
C VAL A 90 -10.55 9.60 12.49
N SER A 91 -10.91 10.44 13.47
CA SER A 91 -10.97 10.04 14.88
C SER A 91 -12.29 10.48 15.52
N PRO A 92 -13.43 9.85 15.18
CA PRO A 92 -14.68 10.09 15.89
C PRO A 92 -14.58 9.64 17.34
N THR A 93 -15.29 10.34 18.21
CA THR A 93 -15.38 10.04 19.65
C THR A 93 -16.85 9.82 20.05
N PRO A 94 -17.15 9.30 21.26
CA PRO A 94 -18.52 9.20 21.73
C PRO A 94 -19.26 10.55 21.71
N ASP A 95 -18.58 11.65 22.02
CA ASP A 95 -19.15 13.01 22.02
C ASP A 95 -19.24 13.60 20.61
N THR A 96 -18.40 13.15 19.69
CA THR A 96 -18.38 13.58 18.28
C THR A 96 -18.36 12.34 17.38
N PRO A 97 -19.50 11.67 17.21
CA PRO A 97 -19.55 10.34 16.56
C PRO A 97 -19.33 10.39 15.04
N LYS A 98 -19.20 11.59 14.47
CA LYS A 98 -18.95 11.83 13.05
C LYS A 98 -17.99 13.00 12.88
N ILE A 99 -17.00 12.81 12.01
CA ILE A 99 -16.04 13.86 11.66
C ILE A 99 -16.39 14.37 10.27
N LYS A 100 -16.54 15.68 10.09
CA LYS A 100 -16.73 16.29 8.78
C LYS A 100 -15.42 16.18 8.00
N VAL A 101 -15.43 15.42 6.91
CA VAL A 101 -14.25 15.12 6.09
C VAL A 101 -14.17 16.03 4.87
N ALA A 102 -15.30 16.21 4.19
CA ALA A 102 -15.41 17.09 3.03
C ALA A 102 -16.83 17.61 2.85
N THR A 103 -16.96 18.62 2.01
CA THR A 103 -18.23 19.12 1.48
C THR A 103 -18.23 18.92 -0.03
N VAL A 104 -19.29 18.34 -0.59
CA VAL A 104 -19.46 18.12 -2.02
C VAL A 104 -20.63 18.96 -2.52
N LYS A 105 -20.43 19.70 -3.63
CA LYS A 105 -21.44 20.61 -4.20
C LYS A 105 -21.70 20.27 -5.66
N GLY A 106 -22.96 20.19 -6.05
CA GLY A 106 -23.35 19.91 -7.43
C GLY A 106 -24.84 19.61 -7.57
N PRO A 107 -25.28 19.21 -8.77
CA PRO A 107 -26.66 18.77 -9.00
C PRO A 107 -27.01 17.56 -8.12
N ALA A 108 -28.20 17.56 -7.51
CA ALA A 108 -28.61 16.52 -6.56
C ALA A 108 -28.43 15.10 -7.12
N ARG A 109 -28.86 14.83 -8.36
CA ARG A 109 -28.67 13.53 -8.98
C ARG A 109 -27.20 13.14 -9.16
N CYS A 110 -26.33 14.10 -9.48
CA CYS A 110 -24.89 13.86 -9.66
C CYS A 110 -24.20 13.53 -8.33
N LEU A 111 -24.61 14.18 -7.22
CA LEU A 111 -24.16 13.83 -5.87
C LEU A 111 -24.49 12.37 -5.54
N LEU A 112 -25.74 11.93 -5.87
CA LEU A 112 -26.17 10.56 -5.59
C LEU A 112 -25.51 9.53 -6.52
N LEU A 113 -25.29 9.85 -7.81
CA LEU A 113 -24.55 9.00 -8.75
C LEU A 113 -23.12 8.73 -8.28
N GLY A 114 -22.44 9.74 -7.76
CA GLY A 114 -21.07 9.60 -7.27
C GLY A 114 -20.97 8.94 -5.89
N GLU A 115 -22.03 9.00 -5.08
CA GLU A 115 -21.98 8.59 -3.67
C GLU A 115 -21.41 7.20 -3.47
N ARG A 116 -21.97 6.18 -4.11
CA ARG A 116 -21.60 4.79 -3.84
C ARG A 116 -20.19 4.47 -4.31
N VAL A 117 -19.82 4.90 -5.51
CA VAL A 117 -18.49 4.68 -6.07
C VAL A 117 -17.43 5.39 -5.22
N ALA A 118 -17.69 6.63 -4.81
CA ALA A 118 -16.78 7.39 -3.95
C ALA A 118 -16.61 6.74 -2.57
N LEU A 119 -17.72 6.39 -1.89
CA LEU A 119 -17.67 5.77 -0.57
C LEU A 119 -17.01 4.41 -0.60
N ASN A 120 -17.29 3.55 -1.58
CA ASN A 120 -16.68 2.23 -1.70
C ASN A 120 -15.17 2.31 -1.92
N THR A 121 -14.72 3.22 -2.79
CA THR A 121 -13.31 3.42 -3.11
C THR A 121 -12.56 3.96 -1.90
N MET A 122 -13.07 5.03 -1.31
CA MET A 122 -12.42 5.69 -0.18
C MET A 122 -12.39 4.82 1.08
N ALA A 123 -13.49 4.09 1.38
CA ALA A 123 -13.58 3.24 2.55
C ALA A 123 -12.51 2.14 2.55
N ARG A 124 -12.29 1.49 1.40
CA ARG A 124 -11.26 0.45 1.24
C ARG A 124 -9.86 1.02 1.24
N CYS A 125 -9.63 2.10 0.50
CA CYS A 125 -8.34 2.79 0.46
C CYS A 125 -7.91 3.23 1.87
N SER A 126 -8.81 3.86 2.61
CA SER A 126 -8.61 4.30 4.00
C SER A 126 -8.38 3.14 4.97
N GLY A 127 -9.08 2.02 4.78
CA GLY A 127 -8.88 0.80 5.58
C GLY A 127 -7.47 0.24 5.43
N ILE A 128 -6.97 0.17 4.19
CA ILE A 128 -5.60 -0.26 3.87
C ILE A 128 -4.59 0.72 4.44
N ALA A 129 -4.79 2.03 4.26
CA ALA A 129 -3.91 3.05 4.81
C ALA A 129 -3.84 2.97 6.34
N ALA A 130 -4.98 2.78 7.00
CA ALA A 130 -5.06 2.64 8.45
C ALA A 130 -4.31 1.41 8.95
N LYS A 131 -4.48 0.25 8.31
CA LYS A 131 -3.77 -0.98 8.69
C LYS A 131 -2.27 -0.87 8.40
N SER A 132 -1.89 -0.35 7.24
CA SER A 132 -0.50 -0.08 6.89
C SER A 132 0.19 0.83 7.93
N ARG A 133 -0.51 1.91 8.34
CA ARG A 133 -0.03 2.84 9.35
C ARG A 133 0.19 2.15 10.70
N ARG A 134 -0.75 1.31 11.17
CA ARG A 134 -0.60 0.58 12.44
C ARG A 134 0.59 -0.37 12.42
N VAL A 135 0.73 -1.17 11.35
CA VAL A 135 1.86 -2.11 11.20
C VAL A 135 3.20 -1.35 11.21
N LEU A 136 3.29 -0.25 10.47
CA LEU A 136 4.51 0.57 10.45
C LEU A 136 4.82 1.17 11.82
N VAL A 137 3.82 1.75 12.51
CA VAL A 137 4.00 2.33 13.84
C VAL A 137 4.44 1.27 14.84
N LYS A 138 3.83 0.07 14.82
CA LYS A 138 4.24 -1.06 15.67
C LYS A 138 5.70 -1.43 15.42
N ALA A 139 6.14 -1.56 14.17
CA ALA A 139 7.53 -1.86 13.86
C ALA A 139 8.50 -0.80 14.41
N ARG A 140 8.16 0.49 14.27
CA ARG A 140 8.96 1.61 14.80
C ARG A 140 9.01 1.63 16.31
N GLN A 141 7.91 1.32 17.00
CA GLN A 141 7.86 1.21 18.46
C GLN A 141 8.75 0.06 19.00
N LEU A 142 8.89 -1.01 18.22
CA LEU A 142 9.81 -2.13 18.50
C LEU A 142 11.28 -1.81 18.13
N GLY A 143 11.58 -0.59 17.69
CA GLY A 143 12.92 -0.15 17.34
C GLY A 143 13.42 -0.59 15.95
N TRP A 144 12.57 -1.28 15.16
CA TRP A 144 12.96 -1.72 13.84
C TRP A 144 12.68 -0.64 12.78
N ASN A 145 13.69 -0.29 11.98
CA ASN A 145 13.66 0.81 11.01
C ASN A 145 13.70 0.36 9.54
N GLY A 146 13.57 -0.93 9.26
CA GLY A 146 13.49 -1.46 7.92
C GLY A 146 12.19 -1.07 7.18
N ILE A 147 12.01 -1.60 6.01
CA ILE A 147 10.89 -1.30 5.12
C ILE A 147 9.76 -2.31 5.36
N ILE A 148 8.57 -1.82 5.72
CA ILE A 148 7.34 -2.61 5.62
C ILE A 148 6.82 -2.47 4.18
N ALA A 149 6.50 -3.58 3.53
CA ALA A 149 6.02 -3.59 2.16
C ALA A 149 4.75 -4.44 1.98
N GLY A 150 3.95 -4.03 1.01
CA GLY A 150 2.84 -4.84 0.52
C GLY A 150 3.27 -5.95 -0.43
N THR A 151 2.32 -6.48 -1.17
CA THR A 151 2.56 -7.52 -2.18
C THR A 151 1.77 -7.25 -3.46
N ARG A 152 1.88 -8.17 -4.44
CA ARG A 152 1.04 -8.15 -5.64
C ARG A 152 -0.24 -9.01 -5.50
N LYS A 153 -0.54 -9.50 -4.29
CA LYS A 153 -1.78 -10.25 -3.98
C LYS A 153 -2.97 -9.29 -3.81
N THR A 154 -3.16 -8.41 -4.79
CA THR A 154 -4.19 -7.36 -4.82
C THR A 154 -5.46 -7.84 -5.51
N THR A 155 -6.59 -7.18 -5.24
CA THR A 155 -7.87 -7.42 -5.91
C THR A 155 -7.76 -7.06 -7.39
N PRO A 156 -8.15 -7.95 -8.33
CA PRO A 156 -8.20 -7.61 -9.74
C PRO A 156 -9.02 -6.35 -10.00
N GLY A 157 -8.48 -5.44 -10.85
CA GLY A 157 -9.10 -4.15 -11.15
C GLY A 157 -8.93 -3.07 -10.08
N PHE A 158 -8.55 -3.42 -8.84
CA PHE A 158 -8.47 -2.47 -7.73
C PHE A 158 -7.04 -2.21 -7.20
N ARG A 159 -6.02 -2.82 -7.85
CA ARG A 159 -4.61 -2.72 -7.43
C ARG A 159 -4.13 -1.30 -7.23
N LEU A 160 -4.52 -0.37 -8.09
CA LEU A 160 -4.07 1.01 -8.02
C LEU A 160 -4.48 1.66 -6.69
N VAL A 161 -5.74 1.48 -6.29
CA VAL A 161 -6.27 2.03 -5.03
C VAL A 161 -5.63 1.35 -3.82
N GLU A 162 -5.46 0.02 -3.86
CA GLU A 162 -4.83 -0.72 -2.76
C GLU A 162 -3.39 -0.28 -2.54
N LYS A 163 -2.59 -0.17 -3.62
CA LYS A 163 -1.20 0.29 -3.53
C LYS A 163 -1.10 1.77 -3.14
N TYR A 164 -2.02 2.59 -3.61
CA TYR A 164 -2.12 3.98 -3.18
C TYR A 164 -2.38 4.09 -1.67
N GLY A 165 -3.32 3.32 -1.14
CA GLY A 165 -3.60 3.25 0.30
C GLY A 165 -2.39 2.82 1.13
N MET A 166 -1.56 1.89 0.62
CA MET A 166 -0.30 1.50 1.27
C MET A 166 0.65 2.69 1.41
N LEU A 167 0.85 3.46 0.32
CA LEU A 167 1.71 4.65 0.31
C LEU A 167 1.23 5.71 1.30
N VAL A 168 -0.07 6.00 1.31
CA VAL A 168 -0.68 6.95 2.27
C VAL A 168 -0.53 6.44 3.71
N GLY A 169 -0.57 5.13 3.91
CA GLY A 169 -0.28 4.47 5.19
C GLY A 169 1.17 4.58 5.62
N GLY A 170 2.09 4.92 4.71
CA GLY A 170 3.53 5.10 4.95
C GLY A 170 4.37 3.84 4.73
N VAL A 171 3.83 2.81 4.07
CA VAL A 171 4.56 1.58 3.73
C VAL A 171 4.87 1.52 2.23
N ASP A 172 5.84 0.70 1.86
CA ASP A 172 6.18 0.46 0.46
C ASP A 172 5.08 -0.38 -0.23
N ALA A 173 4.70 0.02 -1.43
CA ALA A 173 3.72 -0.71 -2.21
C ALA A 173 4.25 -2.02 -2.81
N HIS A 174 5.55 -2.27 -2.74
CA HIS A 174 6.26 -3.34 -3.45
C HIS A 174 6.08 -3.24 -4.98
N ARG A 175 6.68 -4.16 -5.76
CA ARG A 175 6.51 -4.14 -7.22
C ARG A 175 5.04 -4.03 -7.61
N TYR A 176 4.76 -3.18 -8.61
CA TYR A 176 3.40 -2.94 -9.05
C TYR A 176 2.84 -4.12 -9.87
N ASP A 177 3.68 -4.67 -10.77
CA ASP A 177 3.32 -5.72 -11.72
C ASP A 177 4.51 -6.64 -12.01
N LEU A 178 4.42 -7.42 -13.08
CA LEU A 178 5.50 -8.32 -13.50
C LEU A 178 6.66 -7.59 -14.19
N SER A 179 6.44 -6.35 -14.62
CA SER A 179 7.44 -5.55 -15.36
C SER A 179 8.28 -4.65 -14.45
N SER A 180 7.83 -4.42 -13.20
CA SER A 180 8.48 -3.48 -12.28
C SER A 180 9.74 -4.06 -11.62
N MET A 181 9.85 -5.38 -11.50
CA MET A 181 10.97 -6.10 -10.90
C MET A 181 10.87 -7.59 -11.25
N VAL A 182 11.98 -8.22 -11.56
CA VAL A 182 12.02 -9.68 -11.74
C VAL A 182 11.96 -10.35 -10.37
N MET A 183 11.01 -11.25 -10.16
CA MET A 183 10.94 -12.08 -8.94
C MET A 183 10.95 -13.54 -9.37
N LEU A 184 12.01 -14.24 -9.01
CA LEU A 184 12.21 -15.66 -9.26
C LEU A 184 11.69 -16.44 -8.07
N LYS A 185 10.76 -17.34 -8.34
CA LYS A 185 10.13 -18.25 -7.37
C LYS A 185 10.46 -19.68 -7.71
N ASP A 186 10.08 -20.60 -6.83
CA ASP A 186 10.26 -22.04 -6.98
C ASP A 186 10.00 -22.54 -8.42
N ASN A 187 8.84 -22.26 -8.99
CA ASN A 187 8.48 -22.67 -10.34
C ASN A 187 9.41 -22.14 -11.44
N HIS A 188 9.95 -20.93 -11.28
CA HIS A 188 10.95 -20.39 -12.21
C HIS A 188 12.28 -21.14 -12.09
N ILE A 189 12.69 -21.41 -10.85
CA ILE A 189 13.95 -22.11 -10.54
C ILE A 189 13.88 -23.56 -11.02
N TRP A 190 12.81 -24.28 -10.71
CA TRP A 190 12.61 -25.68 -11.16
C TRP A 190 12.57 -25.79 -12.69
N SER A 191 11.85 -24.86 -13.35
CA SER A 191 11.80 -24.84 -14.81
C SER A 191 13.16 -24.55 -15.44
N LYS A 192 14.04 -23.78 -14.78
CA LYS A 192 15.36 -23.40 -15.31
C LYS A 192 16.47 -24.36 -14.90
N GLY A 193 16.29 -25.13 -13.83
CA GLY A 193 17.22 -26.17 -13.35
C GLY A 193 18.02 -25.76 -12.10
N SER A 194 18.38 -24.48 -11.91
CA SER A 194 19.05 -23.97 -10.71
C SER A 194 18.79 -22.48 -10.51
N ILE A 195 19.03 -21.99 -9.29
CA ILE A 195 18.96 -20.57 -8.94
C ILE A 195 19.97 -19.77 -9.78
N THR A 196 21.20 -20.26 -9.90
CA THR A 196 22.26 -19.62 -10.69
C THR A 196 21.82 -19.42 -12.15
N GLN A 197 21.29 -20.47 -12.79
CA GLN A 197 20.82 -20.38 -14.18
C GLN A 197 19.62 -19.44 -14.33
N ALA A 198 18.70 -19.44 -13.37
CA ALA A 198 17.54 -18.55 -13.37
C ALA A 198 17.96 -17.08 -13.24
N VAL A 199 18.87 -16.77 -12.30
CA VAL A 199 19.38 -15.39 -12.10
C VAL A 199 20.16 -14.90 -13.32
N GLN A 200 21.03 -15.72 -13.92
CA GLN A 200 21.78 -15.40 -15.13
C GLN A 200 20.83 -15.13 -16.32
N ALA A 201 19.81 -15.98 -16.51
CA ALA A 201 18.81 -15.78 -17.54
C ALA A 201 18.02 -14.49 -17.32
N ALA A 202 17.60 -14.22 -16.08
CA ALA A 202 16.91 -12.96 -15.74
C ALA A 202 17.81 -11.74 -16.02
N ARG A 203 19.07 -11.78 -15.61
CA ARG A 203 20.01 -10.67 -15.79
C ARG A 203 20.28 -10.37 -17.28
N SER A 204 20.27 -11.38 -18.14
CA SER A 204 20.51 -11.22 -19.58
C SER A 204 19.43 -10.35 -20.27
N THR A 205 18.23 -10.24 -19.68
CA THR A 205 17.10 -9.46 -20.23
C THR A 205 16.71 -8.26 -19.38
N ALA A 206 16.88 -8.34 -18.06
CA ALA A 206 16.55 -7.25 -17.13
C ALA A 206 17.55 -6.07 -17.22
N GLY A 207 18.76 -6.34 -17.70
CA GLY A 207 19.82 -5.33 -17.79
C GLY A 207 20.19 -4.76 -16.39
N PHE A 208 20.52 -3.49 -16.34
CA PHE A 208 20.84 -2.77 -15.11
C PHE A 208 19.62 -2.12 -14.44
N ALA A 209 18.53 -1.95 -15.19
CA ALA A 209 17.36 -1.15 -14.76
C ALA A 209 16.43 -1.92 -13.80
N LEU A 210 16.34 -3.25 -13.94
CA LEU A 210 15.46 -4.05 -13.13
C LEU A 210 16.24 -4.82 -12.06
N ARG A 211 15.72 -4.80 -10.83
CA ARG A 211 16.22 -5.65 -9.75
C ARG A 211 15.80 -7.10 -9.97
N ILE A 212 16.68 -8.02 -9.58
CA ILE A 212 16.41 -9.45 -9.54
C ILE A 212 16.23 -9.85 -8.08
N HIS A 213 15.05 -10.36 -7.77
CA HIS A 213 14.62 -10.82 -6.47
C HIS A 213 14.43 -12.34 -6.52
N VAL A 214 14.99 -13.07 -5.56
CA VAL A 214 14.91 -14.52 -5.49
C VAL A 214 14.25 -14.96 -4.19
N GLU A 215 13.20 -15.75 -4.29
CA GLU A 215 12.55 -16.41 -3.16
C GLU A 215 13.34 -17.67 -2.82
N CYS A 216 13.81 -17.78 -1.57
CA CYS A 216 14.70 -18.83 -1.09
C CYS A 216 14.06 -19.56 0.09
N GLN A 217 14.19 -20.88 0.10
CA GLN A 217 13.65 -21.77 1.13
C GLN A 217 14.74 -22.21 2.14
N SER A 218 15.99 -21.85 1.89
CA SER A 218 17.13 -22.18 2.75
C SER A 218 18.23 -21.12 2.68
N LEU A 219 19.10 -21.09 3.70
CA LEU A 219 20.30 -20.25 3.72
C LEU A 219 21.25 -20.60 2.54
N ALA A 220 21.32 -21.88 2.15
CA ALA A 220 22.14 -22.30 1.01
C ALA A 220 21.64 -21.71 -0.31
N GLU A 221 20.32 -21.72 -0.53
CA GLU A 221 19.69 -21.08 -1.70
C GLU A 221 19.91 -19.56 -1.71
N ALA A 222 19.80 -18.91 -0.55
CA ALA A 222 20.05 -17.47 -0.45
C ALA A 222 21.51 -17.11 -0.80
N ARG A 223 22.47 -17.91 -0.34
CA ARG A 223 23.90 -17.78 -0.71
C ARG A 223 24.12 -17.98 -2.21
N GLU A 224 23.51 -19.02 -2.81
CA GLU A 224 23.58 -19.27 -4.25
C GLU A 224 23.01 -18.07 -5.03
N ALA A 225 21.84 -17.55 -4.62
CA ALA A 225 21.22 -16.41 -5.27
C ALA A 225 22.11 -15.15 -5.23
N ILE A 226 22.70 -14.86 -4.08
CA ILE A 226 23.62 -13.71 -3.90
C ILE A 226 24.86 -13.90 -4.78
N ALA A 227 25.48 -15.07 -4.76
CA ALA A 227 26.64 -15.39 -5.59
C ALA A 227 26.35 -15.29 -7.09
N ALA A 228 25.11 -15.65 -7.51
CA ALA A 228 24.66 -15.52 -8.89
C ALA A 228 24.32 -14.06 -9.29
N GLY A 229 24.29 -13.10 -8.35
CA GLY A 229 24.06 -11.69 -8.61
C GLY A 229 22.62 -11.21 -8.41
N ALA A 230 21.86 -11.84 -7.51
CA ALA A 230 20.57 -11.33 -7.05
C ALA A 230 20.73 -9.98 -6.35
N ASP A 231 19.73 -9.12 -6.49
CA ASP A 231 19.68 -7.81 -5.84
C ASP A 231 18.96 -7.86 -4.48
N ILE A 232 18.02 -8.81 -4.36
CA ILE A 232 17.21 -9.06 -3.17
C ILE A 232 17.06 -10.56 -3.01
N VAL A 233 17.21 -11.06 -1.79
CA VAL A 233 16.84 -12.43 -1.42
C VAL A 233 15.69 -12.38 -0.42
N MET A 234 14.66 -13.22 -0.64
CA MET A 234 13.54 -13.37 0.26
C MET A 234 13.67 -14.68 1.03
N LEU A 235 13.72 -14.59 2.34
CA LEU A 235 13.60 -15.73 3.23
C LEU A 235 12.09 -16.03 3.38
N ASP A 236 11.61 -17.03 2.65
CA ASP A 236 10.18 -17.32 2.58
C ASP A 236 9.82 -18.50 3.50
N ASN A 237 8.83 -18.27 4.37
CA ASN A 237 8.33 -19.26 5.33
C ASN A 237 9.39 -19.82 6.32
N PHE A 238 10.43 -19.07 6.61
CA PHE A 238 11.36 -19.39 7.68
C PHE A 238 10.70 -19.24 9.06
N THR A 239 11.15 -20.02 10.04
CA THR A 239 10.81 -19.77 11.45
C THR A 239 11.46 -18.49 11.95
N PRO A 240 10.94 -17.82 12.99
CA PRO A 240 11.54 -16.61 13.54
C PRO A 240 13.04 -16.76 13.91
N ASP A 241 13.44 -17.87 14.50
CA ASP A 241 14.86 -18.16 14.78
C ASP A 241 15.66 -18.36 13.49
N GLY A 242 15.09 -19.11 12.54
CA GLY A 242 15.70 -19.31 11.21
C GLY A 242 15.92 -18.00 10.45
N ILE A 243 15.00 -17.03 10.58
CA ILE A 243 15.16 -15.67 10.00
C ILE A 243 16.38 -15.00 10.62
N ARG A 244 16.47 -14.97 11.96
CA ARG A 244 17.57 -14.31 12.69
C ARG A 244 18.92 -14.91 12.32
N ASP A 245 19.01 -16.24 12.31
CA ASP A 245 20.25 -16.95 12.02
C ASP A 245 20.67 -16.78 10.56
N ALA A 246 19.73 -16.93 9.61
CA ALA A 246 20.01 -16.77 8.19
C ALA A 246 20.39 -15.32 7.84
N ALA A 247 19.63 -14.33 8.31
CA ALA A 247 19.90 -12.92 8.03
C ALA A 247 21.27 -12.51 8.59
N ARG A 248 21.60 -12.89 9.84
CA ARG A 248 22.92 -12.66 10.45
C ARG A 248 24.03 -13.28 9.63
N ALA A 249 23.91 -14.59 9.28
CA ALA A 249 24.91 -15.28 8.50
C ALA A 249 25.16 -14.62 7.14
N LEU A 250 24.12 -14.18 6.44
CA LEU A 250 24.25 -13.45 5.17
C LEU A 250 24.94 -12.10 5.33
N LYS A 251 24.69 -11.36 6.43
CA LYS A 251 25.42 -10.10 6.71
C LYS A 251 26.87 -10.34 7.07
N GLU A 252 27.18 -11.40 7.82
CA GLU A 252 28.56 -11.80 8.15
C GLU A 252 29.34 -12.24 6.90
N ASP A 253 28.73 -13.06 6.02
CA ASP A 253 29.32 -13.44 4.74
C ASP A 253 29.64 -12.21 3.90
N TRP A 254 28.72 -11.24 3.84
CA TRP A 254 28.93 -9.96 3.16
C TRP A 254 30.15 -9.21 3.69
N VAL A 255 30.23 -9.02 5.02
CA VAL A 255 31.38 -8.31 5.65
C VAL A 255 32.69 -9.05 5.36
N ARG A 256 32.69 -10.37 5.36
CA ARG A 256 33.89 -11.18 5.08
C ARG A 256 34.35 -11.05 3.64
N GLU A 257 33.42 -11.01 2.67
CA GLU A 257 33.75 -10.90 1.24
C GLU A 257 34.19 -9.49 0.84
N THR A 258 33.63 -8.47 1.48
CA THR A 258 33.88 -7.06 1.11
C THR A 258 34.93 -6.39 1.98
N GLY A 259 35.29 -6.99 3.14
CA GLY A 259 36.08 -6.38 4.21
C GLY A 259 35.33 -5.19 4.84
N GLU A 260 35.81 -4.68 5.99
CA GLU A 260 35.35 -3.38 6.52
C GLU A 260 35.66 -2.22 5.56
N ALA A 261 36.51 -2.48 4.58
CA ALA A 261 36.98 -1.58 3.55
C ALA A 261 36.05 -1.45 2.34
N GLY A 262 34.76 -1.72 2.44
CA GLY A 262 33.77 -1.29 1.43
C GLY A 262 33.78 0.23 1.15
N ARG A 263 34.87 0.92 1.49
CA ARG A 263 35.09 2.36 1.36
C ARG A 263 36.14 2.77 0.33
N GLU A 264 36.88 1.87 -0.26
CA GLU A 264 37.84 2.24 -1.30
C GLU A 264 37.42 1.73 -2.69
N GLY A 265 36.80 2.62 -3.46
CA GLY A 265 36.85 2.64 -4.92
C GLY A 265 36.00 1.66 -5.70
N GLY A 266 35.31 0.69 -5.10
CA GLY A 266 34.40 -0.23 -5.78
C GLY A 266 32.97 -0.06 -5.31
N VAL A 267 31.99 -0.01 -6.25
CA VAL A 267 30.55 -0.09 -5.93
C VAL A 267 30.27 -1.50 -5.46
N VAL A 268 30.38 -1.75 -4.17
CA VAL A 268 29.99 -3.02 -3.59
C VAL A 268 28.46 -3.06 -3.52
N LYS A 269 27.86 -3.90 -4.33
CA LYS A 269 26.42 -4.05 -4.43
C LYS A 269 25.90 -4.84 -3.22
N ARG A 270 25.30 -4.14 -2.26
CA ARG A 270 24.63 -4.78 -1.12
C ARG A 270 23.35 -5.48 -1.58
N CYS A 271 23.23 -6.78 -1.33
CA CYS A 271 21.98 -7.51 -1.48
C CYS A 271 21.05 -7.19 -0.31
N LEU A 272 19.77 -6.90 -0.59
CA LEU A 272 18.75 -6.69 0.44
C LEU A 272 18.18 -8.02 0.89
N ILE A 273 17.88 -8.14 2.18
CA ILE A 273 17.22 -9.30 2.77
C ILE A 273 15.77 -8.95 3.05
N GLU A 274 14.87 -9.64 2.38
CA GLU A 274 13.43 -9.56 2.59
C GLU A 274 12.95 -10.80 3.34
N VAL A 275 11.97 -10.61 4.22
CA VAL A 275 11.26 -11.69 4.91
C VAL A 275 9.80 -11.65 4.52
N SER A 276 9.24 -12.82 4.21
CA SER A 276 7.83 -13.00 3.85
C SER A 276 7.32 -14.36 4.32
N GLY A 277 6.01 -14.58 4.19
CA GLY A 277 5.34 -15.84 4.56
C GLY A 277 4.51 -15.71 5.83
N GLY A 278 3.17 -15.70 5.70
CA GLY A 278 2.22 -15.73 6.82
C GLY A 278 2.28 -14.59 7.83
N LEU A 279 2.98 -13.49 7.53
CA LEU A 279 3.17 -12.37 8.44
C LEU A 279 1.91 -11.52 8.57
N THR A 280 1.57 -11.18 9.81
CA THR A 280 0.41 -10.35 10.18
C THR A 280 0.82 -9.26 11.17
N GLU A 281 -0.11 -8.34 11.49
CA GLU A 281 0.09 -7.31 12.52
C GLU A 281 0.40 -7.94 13.88
N GLU A 282 -0.15 -9.13 14.18
CA GLU A 282 -0.03 -9.83 15.44
C GLU A 282 1.32 -10.53 15.60
N ASN A 283 1.81 -11.22 14.56
CA ASN A 283 2.99 -12.09 14.63
C ASN A 283 4.28 -11.48 14.07
N MET A 284 4.22 -10.32 13.39
CA MET A 284 5.39 -9.72 12.72
C MET A 284 6.57 -9.47 13.66
N GLU A 285 6.31 -9.20 14.94
CA GLU A 285 7.33 -8.89 15.94
C GLU A 285 8.40 -9.98 16.05
N GLU A 286 8.00 -11.24 15.94
CA GLU A 286 8.89 -12.40 16.03
C GLU A 286 9.89 -12.45 14.88
N SER A 287 9.57 -11.84 13.73
CA SER A 287 10.37 -11.84 12.52
C SER A 287 11.21 -10.56 12.35
N LEU A 288 11.05 -9.56 13.21
CA LEU A 288 11.85 -8.34 13.16
C LEU A 288 13.24 -8.59 13.76
N CYS A 289 14.28 -8.29 12.98
CA CYS A 289 15.66 -8.26 13.48
C CYS A 289 16.46 -7.20 12.71
N PRO A 290 17.60 -6.71 13.28
CA PRO A 290 18.40 -5.66 12.66
C PRO A 290 18.97 -6.01 11.29
N ASP A 291 19.16 -7.30 11.01
CA ASP A 291 19.78 -7.80 9.78
C ASP A 291 18.79 -7.95 8.61
N VAL A 292 17.48 -7.84 8.87
CA VAL A 292 16.42 -7.82 7.85
C VAL A 292 16.19 -6.40 7.36
N ASP A 293 16.18 -6.21 6.05
CA ASP A 293 15.98 -4.90 5.41
C ASP A 293 14.50 -4.64 5.09
N ILE A 294 13.75 -5.69 4.69
CA ILE A 294 12.36 -5.58 4.23
C ILE A 294 11.51 -6.67 4.86
N LEU A 295 10.32 -6.29 5.34
CA LEU A 295 9.27 -7.22 5.73
C LEU A 295 8.07 -7.02 4.82
N SER A 296 7.73 -8.02 3.99
CA SER A 296 6.60 -7.93 3.08
C SER A 296 5.44 -8.82 3.52
N THR A 297 4.23 -8.28 3.45
CA THR A 297 3.02 -9.02 3.83
C THR A 297 1.80 -8.57 3.02
N SER A 298 0.96 -9.54 2.65
CA SER A 298 -0.34 -9.25 2.07
C SER A 298 -1.40 -8.88 3.12
N SER A 299 -1.16 -9.14 4.40
CA SER A 299 -2.14 -8.88 5.46
C SER A 299 -2.52 -7.41 5.60
N ILE A 300 -1.66 -6.49 5.13
CA ILE A 300 -1.94 -5.04 5.15
C ILE A 300 -2.96 -4.60 4.09
N HIS A 301 -3.30 -5.43 3.11
CA HIS A 301 -4.29 -5.13 2.08
C HIS A 301 -5.31 -6.25 1.85
N GLN A 302 -5.00 -7.51 2.17
CA GLN A 302 -5.96 -8.61 2.13
C GLN A 302 -6.73 -8.69 3.45
N GLY A 303 -8.06 -8.79 3.37
CA GLY A 303 -8.91 -8.89 4.55
C GLY A 303 -8.88 -7.69 5.49
N CYS A 304 -8.49 -6.51 4.99
CA CYS A 304 -8.55 -5.27 5.76
C CYS A 304 -10.00 -4.86 6.02
N GLY A 305 -10.27 -4.38 7.23
CA GLY A 305 -11.49 -3.63 7.51
C GLY A 305 -11.53 -2.32 6.71
N ILE A 306 -12.71 -1.74 6.61
CA ILE A 306 -12.91 -0.44 5.97
C ILE A 306 -12.95 0.68 7.02
N VAL A 307 -12.72 1.93 6.58
CA VAL A 307 -13.16 3.11 7.34
C VAL A 307 -14.56 3.47 6.87
N ASP A 308 -15.50 3.59 7.81
CA ASP A 308 -16.90 3.87 7.49
C ASP A 308 -17.12 5.35 7.20
N PHE A 309 -17.65 5.64 6.02
CA PHE A 309 -18.00 6.99 5.58
C PHE A 309 -19.47 7.04 5.13
N SER A 310 -20.04 8.24 5.13
CA SER A 310 -21.36 8.50 4.54
C SER A 310 -21.42 9.89 3.92
N LEU A 311 -22.15 10.02 2.83
CA LEU A 311 -22.46 11.28 2.18
C LEU A 311 -23.92 11.65 2.50
N LYS A 312 -24.18 12.88 2.94
CA LYS A 312 -25.53 13.33 3.29
C LYS A 312 -25.78 14.72 2.73
N ILE A 313 -26.78 14.83 1.86
CA ILE A 313 -27.30 16.13 1.41
C ILE A 313 -27.82 16.89 2.63
N GLN A 314 -27.50 18.18 2.69
CA GLN A 314 -27.93 19.05 3.80
C GLN A 314 -29.46 19.23 3.74
N GLN A 315 -30.14 18.99 4.87
CA GLN A 315 -31.55 19.26 4.96
C GLN A 315 -31.78 20.76 4.87
N LYS A 316 -32.69 21.17 3.98
CA LYS A 316 -33.16 22.55 3.97
C LYS A 316 -33.90 22.82 5.27
N ALA A 317 -33.58 23.96 5.94
CA ALA A 317 -34.37 24.39 7.08
C ALA A 317 -35.82 24.43 6.64
N SER A 318 -36.71 23.78 7.41
CA SER A 318 -38.15 23.89 7.18
C SER A 318 -38.53 25.36 7.25
N ALA A 319 -39.08 25.93 6.17
CA ALA A 319 -39.56 27.27 6.10
C ALA A 319 -40.78 27.45 7.00
#